data_b7bd7e197bdab70b8015ae35e3f44194
#
_entry.id   b7bd7e197bdab70b8015ae35e3f44194
#
_cell.length_a   1.000
_cell.length_b   1.000
_cell.length_c   1.000
_cell.angle_alpha   90.00
_cell.angle_beta   90.00
_cell.angle_gamma   90.00
#
_symmetry.space_group_name_H-M   'P 1'
#
loop_
_entity.id
_entity.type
_entity.pdbx_description
1 polymer ?
#
loop_
_entity_poly.entity_id
_entity_poly.type
_entity_poly.pdbx_seq_one_letter_code
_entity_poly.pdbx_strand_id
1 'polypeptide(L)'
;MQTNSMQIAGELEIVLAKNAALEILLHNAHGPFHGLPRTAGWGYPEPYTRDLMFSILGIAVSGNQKLMMSIRKVLETLAKNQTEHGHIPSLVHDKDDRGASDTTPLFLLGVGIFRKVTGETDFLHDAVEKSLVWMEYQSPSDRYLVAQQPTSDWRDEQWVTGYGLFVNTLVYSYLRLLGKHDRADKVLDEMSRFTIKAGHPSHHVHEGLVVKHKPYFAFWSYKIYSSERFDLLGNSLAILSGLATPSRAEEMISWIEEECTEMRNRGELAVNLPPNFFPFIQPKDPDWLPRYTIYNNPGDYHNGGIWPFICSFYVAALVAAKRYTLAHEKLVALTLCITISDSGNVAFGFNEWLKAQNGLPMGQDWQTWSAALYLYAAKCVELKSTPFFDEMRRVASEQEIVHQQYY
;
A
#
# COMPACT_ATOMS: atom_id res chain seq x y z
N MET A 1 6.18 -0.57 38.14
CA MET A 1 7.04 -1.70 37.74
C MET A 1 6.47 -2.55 36.61
N GLN A 2 5.17 -2.90 36.58
CA GLN A 2 4.56 -3.70 35.50
C GLN A 2 4.59 -3.02 34.12
N THR A 3 4.31 -1.72 34.04
CA THR A 3 4.37 -0.96 32.76
C THR A 3 5.77 -0.95 32.14
N ASN A 4 6.82 -0.86 32.95
CA ASN A 4 8.21 -0.86 32.45
C ASN A 4 8.63 -2.24 31.91
N SER A 5 8.18 -3.33 32.55
CA SER A 5 8.47 -4.70 32.08
C SER A 5 7.73 -5.07 30.79
N MET A 6 6.49 -4.62 30.60
CA MET A 6 5.74 -4.84 29.35
C MET A 6 6.31 -4.03 28.18
N GLN A 7 6.78 -2.82 28.45
CA GLN A 7 7.43 -1.99 27.42
C GLN A 7 8.77 -2.60 26.97
N ILE A 8 9.58 -3.09 27.92
CA ILE A 8 10.86 -3.76 27.61
C ILE A 8 10.62 -5.06 26.83
N ALA A 9 9.57 -5.83 27.17
CA ALA A 9 9.21 -7.03 26.42
C ALA A 9 8.80 -6.71 24.97
N GLY A 10 8.00 -5.67 24.75
CA GLY A 10 7.60 -5.24 23.40
C GLY A 10 8.78 -4.78 22.54
N GLU A 11 9.74 -4.08 23.11
CA GLU A 11 10.96 -3.66 22.40
C GLU A 11 11.83 -4.86 21.97
N LEU A 12 11.96 -5.87 22.84
CA LEU A 12 12.71 -7.08 22.51
C LEU A 12 12.03 -7.86 21.37
N GLU A 13 10.71 -7.98 21.39
CA GLU A 13 9.95 -8.66 20.34
C GLU A 13 10.10 -7.94 18.98
N ILE A 14 10.09 -6.62 18.95
CA ILE A 14 10.34 -5.83 17.73
C ILE A 14 11.75 -6.13 17.18
N VAL A 15 12.78 -6.21 18.03
CA VAL A 15 14.14 -6.55 17.58
C VAL A 15 14.21 -7.95 17.00
N LEU A 16 13.60 -8.93 17.64
CA LEU A 16 13.52 -10.30 17.14
C LEU A 16 12.79 -10.39 15.81
N ALA A 17 11.65 -9.70 15.69
CA ALA A 17 10.87 -9.64 14.45
C ALA A 17 11.63 -8.96 13.30
N LYS A 18 12.40 -7.90 13.56
CA LYS A 18 13.29 -7.27 12.55
C LYS A 18 14.33 -8.26 12.03
N ASN A 19 14.94 -9.04 12.90
CA ASN A 19 15.92 -10.06 12.51
C ASN A 19 15.27 -11.17 11.69
N ALA A 20 14.12 -11.67 12.11
CA ALA A 20 13.34 -12.65 11.36
C ALA A 20 12.90 -12.13 9.98
N ALA A 21 12.45 -10.88 9.90
CA ALA A 21 12.09 -10.26 8.63
C ALA A 21 13.29 -10.20 7.66
N LEU A 22 14.47 -9.84 8.14
CA LEU A 22 15.69 -9.84 7.32
C LEU A 22 16.07 -11.24 6.87
N GLU A 23 15.95 -12.26 7.73
CA GLU A 23 16.17 -13.66 7.39
C GLU A 23 15.23 -14.13 6.28
N ILE A 24 13.93 -13.80 6.40
CA ILE A 24 12.91 -14.11 5.39
C ILE A 24 13.27 -13.49 4.04
N LEU A 25 13.64 -12.21 4.03
CA LEU A 25 14.04 -11.54 2.79
C LEU A 25 15.27 -12.18 2.15
N LEU A 26 16.27 -12.58 2.94
CA LEU A 26 17.46 -13.28 2.45
C LEU A 26 17.13 -14.69 1.92
N HIS A 27 16.23 -15.41 2.59
CA HIS A 27 15.72 -16.71 2.12
C HIS A 27 14.98 -16.55 0.78
N ASN A 28 14.09 -15.55 0.70
CA ASN A 28 13.26 -15.34 -0.48
C ASN A 28 14.01 -14.67 -1.65
N ALA A 29 15.22 -14.14 -1.43
CA ALA A 29 15.99 -13.42 -2.45
C ALA A 29 16.34 -14.26 -3.69
N HIS A 30 16.30 -15.58 -3.58
CA HIS A 30 16.58 -16.51 -4.68
C HIS A 30 15.47 -17.54 -4.81
N GLY A 31 14.66 -17.41 -5.86
CA GLY A 31 13.61 -18.34 -6.23
C GLY A 31 13.98 -19.21 -7.42
N PRO A 32 13.11 -20.16 -7.79
CA PRO A 32 13.33 -21.10 -8.89
C PRO A 32 13.26 -20.43 -10.28
N PHE A 33 12.59 -19.30 -10.41
CA PHE A 33 12.42 -18.59 -11.68
C PHE A 33 13.65 -17.71 -11.96
N HIS A 34 14.62 -18.24 -12.65
CA HIS A 34 15.86 -17.54 -13.04
C HIS A 34 16.63 -16.89 -11.88
N GLY A 35 16.46 -17.42 -10.65
CA GLY A 35 17.06 -16.85 -9.44
C GLY A 35 16.52 -15.45 -9.08
N LEU A 36 15.29 -15.12 -9.51
CA LEU A 36 14.54 -13.97 -9.04
C LEU A 36 13.98 -14.24 -7.64
N PRO A 37 13.73 -13.20 -6.84
CA PRO A 37 13.09 -13.38 -5.55
C PRO A 37 11.71 -14.02 -5.68
N ARG A 38 11.32 -14.79 -4.68
CA ARG A 38 9.98 -15.38 -4.58
C ARG A 38 9.04 -14.47 -3.77
N THR A 39 7.74 -14.62 -4.00
CA THR A 39 6.69 -13.88 -3.27
C THR A 39 6.54 -14.36 -1.83
N ALA A 40 6.63 -15.68 -1.60
CA ALA A 40 6.60 -16.26 -0.25
C ALA A 40 7.58 -17.42 -0.09
N GLY A 41 7.79 -17.84 1.16
CA GLY A 41 8.81 -18.82 1.51
C GLY A 41 8.70 -20.13 0.77
N TRP A 42 7.48 -20.68 0.66
CA TRP A 42 7.27 -22.03 0.08
C TRP A 42 6.10 -22.11 -0.90
N GLY A 43 4.98 -21.48 -0.61
CA GLY A 43 3.73 -21.61 -1.37
C GLY A 43 3.65 -20.76 -2.63
N TYR A 44 4.38 -19.62 -2.69
CA TYR A 44 4.44 -18.72 -3.84
C TYR A 44 5.88 -18.55 -4.32
N PRO A 45 6.38 -19.48 -5.14
CA PRO A 45 7.75 -19.36 -5.70
C PRO A 45 7.86 -18.33 -6.82
N GLU A 46 6.74 -17.89 -7.41
CA GLU A 46 6.69 -16.94 -8.51
C GLU A 46 7.08 -15.53 -8.03
N PRO A 47 7.85 -14.80 -8.84
CA PRO A 47 8.20 -13.41 -8.55
C PRO A 47 7.10 -12.47 -9.03
N TYR A 48 6.16 -12.09 -8.13
CA TYR A 48 5.13 -11.11 -8.46
C TYR A 48 5.66 -9.68 -8.38
N THR A 49 5.39 -8.90 -9.41
CA THR A 49 5.85 -7.50 -9.54
C THR A 49 5.39 -6.65 -8.37
N ARG A 50 4.12 -6.74 -7.99
CA ARG A 50 3.53 -5.96 -6.90
C ARG A 50 4.25 -6.17 -5.59
N ASP A 51 4.43 -7.42 -5.20
CA ASP A 51 5.06 -7.83 -3.94
C ASP A 51 6.49 -7.33 -3.85
N LEU A 52 7.24 -7.50 -4.94
CA LEU A 52 8.65 -7.13 -4.98
C LEU A 52 8.86 -5.61 -5.06
N MET A 53 7.96 -4.88 -5.74
CA MET A 53 8.05 -3.42 -5.80
C MET A 53 7.69 -2.75 -4.48
N PHE A 54 6.72 -3.25 -3.74
CA PHE A 54 6.48 -2.79 -2.37
C PHE A 54 7.66 -3.14 -1.45
N SER A 55 8.23 -4.32 -1.62
CA SER A 55 9.34 -4.78 -0.78
C SER A 55 10.60 -3.92 -0.88
N ILE A 56 10.75 -3.14 -1.95
CA ILE A 56 11.90 -2.25 -2.11
C ILE A 56 12.03 -1.25 -0.96
N LEU A 57 10.92 -0.80 -0.36
CA LEU A 57 10.94 0.12 0.78
C LEU A 57 11.70 -0.45 1.98
N GLY A 58 11.35 -1.67 2.39
CA GLY A 58 12.02 -2.35 3.50
C GLY A 58 13.44 -2.80 3.15
N ILE A 59 13.66 -3.27 1.93
CA ILE A 59 14.98 -3.65 1.44
C ILE A 59 15.92 -2.43 1.43
N ALA A 60 15.47 -1.29 0.95
CA ALA A 60 16.26 -0.06 0.92
C ALA A 60 16.68 0.41 2.32
N VAL A 61 15.74 0.43 3.28
CA VAL A 61 16.05 0.87 4.66
C VAL A 61 16.86 -0.17 5.46
N SER A 62 16.91 -1.43 5.01
CA SER A 62 17.75 -2.47 5.62
C SER A 62 19.24 -2.24 5.38
N GLY A 63 19.61 -1.51 4.31
CA GLY A 63 20.99 -1.33 3.89
C GLY A 63 21.69 -2.59 3.36
N ASN A 64 20.97 -3.70 3.16
CA ASN A 64 21.54 -4.96 2.74
C ASN A 64 21.84 -4.98 1.23
N GLN A 65 23.11 -5.00 0.88
CA GLN A 65 23.57 -4.94 -0.52
C GLN A 65 23.13 -6.14 -1.38
N LYS A 66 23.06 -7.35 -0.79
CA LYS A 66 22.60 -8.55 -1.53
C LYS A 66 21.14 -8.41 -1.94
N LEU A 67 20.30 -7.90 -1.04
CA LEU A 67 18.89 -7.64 -1.32
C LEU A 67 18.72 -6.52 -2.36
N MET A 68 19.53 -5.46 -2.28
CA MET A 68 19.51 -4.39 -3.28
C MET A 68 19.93 -4.88 -4.68
N MET A 69 20.92 -5.78 -4.76
CA MET A 69 21.28 -6.41 -6.04
C MET A 69 20.18 -7.32 -6.58
N SER A 70 19.45 -8.00 -5.70
CA SER A 70 18.29 -8.81 -6.09
C SER A 70 17.17 -7.95 -6.67
N ILE A 71 16.88 -6.81 -6.06
CA ILE A 71 15.90 -5.82 -6.59
C ILE A 71 16.37 -5.22 -7.90
N ARG A 72 17.66 -4.89 -8.07
CA ARG A 72 18.22 -4.47 -9.37
C ARG A 72 17.86 -5.47 -10.48
N LYS A 73 18.12 -6.75 -10.23
CA LYS A 73 17.81 -7.82 -11.20
C LYS A 73 16.31 -7.88 -11.51
N VAL A 74 15.43 -7.67 -10.52
CA VAL A 74 13.97 -7.59 -10.73
C VAL A 74 13.63 -6.44 -11.66
N LEU A 75 14.12 -5.22 -11.37
CA LEU A 75 13.83 -4.02 -12.16
C LEU A 75 14.35 -4.15 -13.60
N GLU A 76 15.56 -4.66 -13.79
CA GLU A 76 16.14 -4.94 -15.12
C GLU A 76 15.32 -6.00 -15.89
N THR A 77 14.83 -7.02 -15.21
CA THR A 77 13.98 -8.06 -15.83
C THR A 77 12.61 -7.50 -16.23
N LEU A 78 11.99 -6.69 -15.38
CA LEU A 78 10.74 -6.00 -15.70
C LEU A 78 10.89 -5.06 -16.90
N ALA A 79 11.96 -4.28 -16.95
CA ALA A 79 12.25 -3.41 -18.09
C ALA A 79 12.44 -4.20 -19.39
N LYS A 80 13.09 -5.35 -19.32
CA LYS A 80 13.27 -6.27 -20.47
C LYS A 80 11.94 -6.89 -20.93
N ASN A 81 11.05 -7.22 -19.98
CA ASN A 81 9.76 -7.88 -20.25
C ASN A 81 8.61 -6.86 -20.44
N GLN A 82 8.93 -5.55 -20.42
CA GLN A 82 7.98 -4.49 -20.71
C GLN A 82 7.38 -4.64 -22.11
N THR A 83 6.05 -4.47 -22.23
CA THR A 83 5.38 -4.53 -23.54
C THR A 83 5.88 -3.45 -24.48
N GLU A 84 5.59 -3.59 -25.77
CA GLU A 84 5.91 -2.57 -26.77
C GLU A 84 5.36 -1.18 -26.42
N HIS A 85 4.19 -1.13 -25.79
CA HIS A 85 3.53 0.10 -25.37
C HIS A 85 3.92 0.60 -23.98
N GLY A 86 4.73 -0.11 -23.23
CA GLY A 86 5.25 0.36 -21.94
C GLY A 86 4.58 -0.24 -20.70
N HIS A 87 3.68 -1.21 -20.86
CA HIS A 87 3.06 -1.90 -19.74
C HIS A 87 4.01 -2.91 -19.07
N ILE A 88 3.91 -3.04 -17.76
CA ILE A 88 4.75 -3.95 -16.95
C ILE A 88 3.93 -5.18 -16.55
N PRO A 89 4.47 -6.41 -16.74
CA PRO A 89 3.76 -7.64 -16.40
C PRO A 89 3.56 -7.82 -14.89
N SER A 90 2.59 -8.65 -14.48
CA SER A 90 2.39 -9.02 -13.08
C SER A 90 3.42 -10.06 -12.60
N LEU A 91 3.84 -10.96 -13.47
CA LEU A 91 4.91 -11.93 -13.22
C LEU A 91 6.23 -11.43 -13.81
N VAL A 92 7.21 -11.15 -12.96
CA VAL A 92 8.50 -10.56 -13.37
C VAL A 92 9.20 -11.38 -14.47
N HIS A 93 9.12 -12.70 -14.40
CA HIS A 93 9.82 -13.62 -15.30
C HIS A 93 9.08 -13.89 -16.61
N ASP A 94 7.80 -13.56 -16.69
CA ASP A 94 6.95 -13.91 -17.83
C ASP A 94 6.59 -12.66 -18.66
N LYS A 95 7.18 -12.55 -19.84
CA LYS A 95 6.92 -11.43 -20.77
C LYS A 95 5.53 -11.45 -21.39
N ASP A 96 4.86 -12.60 -21.40
CA ASP A 96 3.57 -12.81 -22.00
C ASP A 96 2.42 -12.70 -20.97
N ASP A 97 2.79 -12.51 -19.67
CA ASP A 97 1.82 -12.27 -18.60
C ASP A 97 1.16 -10.89 -18.75
N ARG A 98 -0.11 -10.84 -18.37
CA ARG A 98 -0.85 -9.58 -18.34
C ARG A 98 -0.54 -8.82 -17.07
N GLY A 99 -0.08 -7.58 -17.23
CA GLY A 99 0.03 -6.67 -16.08
C GLY A 99 -1.33 -6.26 -15.53
N ALA A 100 -1.30 -5.77 -14.30
CA ALA A 100 -2.44 -5.14 -13.64
C ALA A 100 -2.34 -3.61 -13.69
N SER A 101 -3.38 -2.91 -13.26
CA SER A 101 -3.40 -1.43 -13.28
C SER A 101 -2.37 -0.81 -12.33
N ASP A 102 -1.92 -1.55 -11.33
CA ASP A 102 -0.93 -1.13 -10.35
C ASP A 102 0.52 -1.52 -10.69
N THR A 103 0.76 -2.46 -11.63
CA THR A 103 2.12 -2.97 -11.90
C THR A 103 3.04 -1.92 -12.50
N THR A 104 2.58 -1.14 -13.48
CA THR A 104 3.37 -0.06 -14.07
C THR A 104 3.61 1.10 -13.10
N PRO A 105 2.62 1.62 -12.36
CA PRO A 105 2.85 2.58 -11.28
C PRO A 105 3.85 2.12 -10.23
N LEU A 106 3.77 0.85 -9.81
CA LEU A 106 4.70 0.27 -8.83
C LEU A 106 6.12 0.13 -9.38
N PHE A 107 6.28 -0.24 -10.65
CA PHE A 107 7.59 -0.25 -11.31
C PHE A 107 8.21 1.15 -11.32
N LEU A 108 7.45 2.18 -11.71
CA LEU A 108 7.92 3.58 -11.72
C LEU A 108 8.31 4.06 -10.31
N LEU A 109 7.52 3.72 -9.30
CA LEU A 109 7.84 4.00 -7.89
C LEU A 109 9.12 3.26 -7.46
N GLY A 110 9.24 1.97 -7.81
CA GLY A 110 10.40 1.14 -7.50
C GLY A 110 11.69 1.67 -8.12
N VAL A 111 11.66 2.05 -9.40
CA VAL A 111 12.82 2.67 -10.06
C VAL A 111 13.18 4.00 -9.40
N GLY A 112 12.20 4.83 -9.06
CA GLY A 112 12.43 6.09 -8.38
C GLY A 112 13.13 5.92 -7.02
N ILE A 113 12.68 4.95 -6.20
CA ILE A 113 13.32 4.60 -4.93
C ILE A 113 14.74 4.08 -5.17
N PHE A 114 14.91 3.16 -6.13
CA PHE A 114 16.22 2.58 -6.47
C PHE A 114 17.24 3.66 -6.86
N ARG A 115 16.86 4.59 -7.74
CA ARG A 115 17.69 5.73 -8.15
C ARG A 115 18.14 6.57 -6.96
N LYS A 116 17.22 6.84 -6.01
CA LYS A 116 17.54 7.60 -4.78
C LYS A 116 18.53 6.89 -3.87
N VAL A 117 18.39 5.57 -3.72
CA VAL A 117 19.26 4.77 -2.84
C VAL A 117 20.65 4.58 -3.43
N THR A 118 20.75 4.39 -4.74
CA THR A 118 22.03 4.08 -5.42
C THR A 118 22.74 5.32 -5.96
N GLY A 119 22.03 6.42 -6.17
CA GLY A 119 22.53 7.61 -6.86
C GLY A 119 22.58 7.46 -8.39
N GLU A 120 22.08 6.36 -8.94
CA GLU A 120 22.06 6.09 -10.38
C GLU A 120 20.85 6.78 -11.05
N THR A 121 20.93 8.07 -11.27
CA THR A 121 19.80 8.92 -11.74
C THR A 121 19.18 8.47 -13.06
N ASP A 122 19.96 7.86 -13.95
CA ASP A 122 19.52 7.45 -15.30
C ASP A 122 19.21 5.95 -15.40
N PHE A 123 19.24 5.21 -14.27
CA PHE A 123 18.94 3.78 -14.27
C PHE A 123 17.58 3.50 -14.90
N LEU A 124 17.55 2.67 -15.94
CA LEU A 124 16.37 2.29 -16.72
C LEU A 124 15.60 3.48 -17.34
N HIS A 125 16.31 4.52 -17.79
CA HIS A 125 15.71 5.74 -18.34
C HIS A 125 14.66 5.44 -19.43
N ASP A 126 15.01 4.67 -20.45
CA ASP A 126 14.14 4.38 -21.59
C ASP A 126 12.87 3.60 -21.17
N ALA A 127 13.02 2.65 -20.25
CA ALA A 127 11.88 1.90 -19.72
C ALA A 127 10.94 2.79 -18.90
N VAL A 128 11.49 3.74 -18.14
CA VAL A 128 10.72 4.74 -17.38
C VAL A 128 9.92 5.63 -18.32
N GLU A 129 10.56 6.23 -19.33
CA GLU A 129 9.86 7.12 -20.27
C GLU A 129 8.75 6.38 -21.02
N LYS A 130 9.00 5.14 -21.42
CA LYS A 130 8.01 4.28 -22.07
C LYS A 130 6.83 3.94 -21.14
N SER A 131 7.09 3.65 -19.86
CA SER A 131 6.06 3.46 -18.84
C SER A 131 5.24 4.73 -18.59
N LEU A 132 5.86 5.90 -18.57
CA LEU A 132 5.16 7.18 -18.41
C LEU A 132 4.18 7.43 -19.57
N VAL A 133 4.58 7.14 -20.82
CA VAL A 133 3.69 7.22 -21.98
C VAL A 133 2.52 6.23 -21.85
N TRP A 134 2.79 4.99 -21.42
CA TRP A 134 1.71 4.01 -21.15
C TRP A 134 0.70 4.55 -20.14
N MET A 135 1.17 5.12 -19.04
CA MET A 135 0.31 5.67 -17.99
C MET A 135 -0.53 6.86 -18.46
N GLU A 136 -0.08 7.63 -19.45
CA GLU A 136 -0.90 8.68 -20.07
C GLU A 136 -2.11 8.11 -20.81
N TYR A 137 -1.93 7.03 -21.53
CA TYR A 137 -3.03 6.35 -22.23
C TYR A 137 -4.01 5.61 -21.31
N GLN A 138 -3.67 5.41 -20.02
CA GLN A 138 -4.60 4.84 -19.04
C GLN A 138 -5.58 5.90 -18.47
N SER A 139 -5.41 7.17 -18.80
CA SER A 139 -6.35 8.22 -18.45
C SER A 139 -7.41 8.38 -19.56
N PRO A 140 -8.67 7.98 -19.34
CA PRO A 140 -9.71 8.01 -20.37
C PRO A 140 -10.25 9.42 -20.64
N SER A 141 -9.81 10.40 -19.89
CA SER A 141 -10.19 11.80 -20.04
C SER A 141 -8.97 12.69 -19.76
N ASP A 142 -9.07 13.97 -20.13
CA ASP A 142 -8.02 14.97 -19.86
C ASP A 142 -7.88 15.33 -18.35
N ARG A 143 -8.37 14.47 -17.46
CA ARG A 143 -8.39 14.70 -16.00
C ARG A 143 -7.22 14.10 -15.25
N TYR A 144 -6.27 13.53 -15.95
CA TYR A 144 -5.03 12.99 -15.37
C TYR A 144 -5.19 11.78 -14.43
N LEU A 145 -6.42 11.41 -14.05
CA LEU A 145 -6.69 10.21 -13.26
C LEU A 145 -6.63 8.96 -14.14
N VAL A 146 -6.02 7.93 -13.61
CA VAL A 146 -5.90 6.62 -14.25
C VAL A 146 -7.14 5.79 -13.91
N ALA A 147 -7.80 5.26 -14.93
CA ALA A 147 -8.88 4.29 -14.77
C ALA A 147 -8.34 2.87 -14.78
N GLN A 148 -8.87 2.05 -13.88
CA GLN A 148 -8.52 0.64 -13.79
C GLN A 148 -9.67 -0.27 -14.23
N GLN A 149 -9.30 -1.45 -14.74
CA GLN A 149 -10.24 -2.51 -15.02
C GLN A 149 -10.69 -3.19 -13.72
N PRO A 150 -11.88 -3.79 -13.68
CA PRO A 150 -12.31 -4.58 -12.53
C PRO A 150 -11.27 -5.63 -12.13
N THR A 151 -11.07 -5.81 -10.83
CA THR A 151 -10.13 -6.80 -10.26
C THR A 151 -8.67 -6.67 -10.76
N SER A 152 -8.25 -5.47 -11.15
CA SER A 152 -6.95 -5.21 -11.80
C SER A 152 -5.99 -4.39 -10.91
N ASP A 153 -6.08 -4.56 -9.60
CA ASP A 153 -5.09 -4.07 -8.64
C ASP A 153 -4.73 -5.19 -7.65
N TRP A 154 -4.17 -4.86 -6.49
CA TRP A 154 -3.80 -5.87 -5.49
C TRP A 154 -5.01 -6.71 -4.99
N ARG A 155 -6.24 -6.21 -5.23
CA ARG A 155 -7.50 -6.90 -4.91
C ARG A 155 -8.04 -7.64 -6.13
N ASP A 156 -7.35 -8.65 -6.57
CA ASP A 156 -7.74 -9.46 -7.75
C ASP A 156 -9.05 -10.25 -7.55
N GLU A 157 -9.50 -10.42 -6.31
CA GLU A 157 -10.75 -11.08 -5.97
C GLU A 157 -11.87 -10.12 -5.51
N GLN A 158 -11.63 -8.80 -5.54
CA GLN A 158 -12.63 -7.79 -5.17
C GLN A 158 -12.90 -6.83 -6.34
N TRP A 159 -14.16 -6.46 -6.52
CA TRP A 159 -14.57 -5.56 -7.59
C TRP A 159 -14.18 -4.12 -7.29
N VAL A 160 -13.15 -3.64 -7.97
CA VAL A 160 -12.69 -2.23 -7.96
C VAL A 160 -12.59 -1.78 -9.41
N THR A 161 -13.22 -0.66 -9.78
CA THR A 161 -13.27 -0.22 -11.18
C THR A 161 -13.21 1.30 -11.30
N GLY A 162 -12.85 1.78 -12.48
CA GLY A 162 -12.76 3.21 -12.77
C GLY A 162 -11.57 3.85 -12.07
N TYR A 163 -11.77 5.00 -11.45
CA TYR A 163 -10.72 5.73 -10.74
C TYR A 163 -10.56 5.18 -9.32
N GLY A 164 -9.66 4.22 -9.14
CA GLY A 164 -9.34 3.65 -7.83
C GLY A 164 -8.42 4.58 -7.02
N LEU A 165 -8.72 4.73 -5.72
CA LEU A 165 -7.90 5.54 -4.81
C LEU A 165 -6.45 5.03 -4.78
N PHE A 166 -6.26 3.73 -4.57
CA PHE A 166 -4.95 3.12 -4.45
C PHE A 166 -4.07 3.37 -5.68
N VAL A 167 -4.56 3.04 -6.89
CA VAL A 167 -3.80 3.20 -8.13
C VAL A 167 -3.46 4.67 -8.37
N ASN A 168 -4.41 5.59 -8.18
CA ASN A 168 -4.16 7.02 -8.39
C ASN A 168 -3.22 7.63 -7.34
N THR A 169 -3.21 7.10 -6.11
CA THR A 169 -2.21 7.49 -5.10
C THR A 169 -0.81 7.02 -5.47
N LEU A 170 -0.67 5.84 -6.09
CA LEU A 170 0.61 5.39 -6.66
C LEU A 170 1.05 6.31 -7.82
N VAL A 171 0.11 6.71 -8.69
CA VAL A 171 0.40 7.65 -9.79
C VAL A 171 0.93 8.97 -9.25
N TYR A 172 0.26 9.56 -8.28
CA TYR A 172 0.73 10.76 -7.60
C TYR A 172 2.13 10.57 -7.01
N SER A 173 2.36 9.45 -6.32
CA SER A 173 3.61 9.16 -5.61
C SER A 173 4.80 9.03 -6.56
N TYR A 174 4.68 8.24 -7.63
CA TYR A 174 5.79 8.11 -8.57
C TYR A 174 6.07 9.41 -9.35
N LEU A 175 5.05 10.19 -9.68
CA LEU A 175 5.23 11.49 -10.34
C LEU A 175 6.05 12.45 -9.45
N ARG A 176 5.73 12.51 -8.14
CA ARG A 176 6.53 13.29 -7.18
C ARG A 176 7.97 12.78 -7.10
N LEU A 177 8.15 11.48 -6.99
CA LEU A 177 9.46 10.84 -6.82
C LEU A 177 10.37 11.02 -8.05
N LEU A 178 9.77 11.00 -9.25
CA LEU A 178 10.49 11.20 -10.53
C LEU A 178 10.59 12.67 -10.94
N GLY A 179 10.18 13.62 -10.10
CA GLY A 179 10.28 15.06 -10.37
C GLY A 179 9.27 15.59 -11.42
N LYS A 180 8.22 14.84 -11.74
CA LYS A 180 7.15 15.26 -12.67
C LYS A 180 6.07 16.07 -11.93
N HIS A 181 6.49 17.17 -11.26
CA HIS A 181 5.66 17.90 -10.29
C HIS A 181 4.39 18.49 -10.90
N ASP A 182 4.46 19.13 -12.08
CA ASP A 182 3.30 19.75 -12.74
C ASP A 182 2.15 18.75 -12.98
N ARG A 183 2.52 17.52 -13.34
CA ARG A 183 1.54 16.44 -13.54
C ARG A 183 1.01 15.92 -12.21
N ALA A 184 1.86 15.81 -11.22
CA ALA A 184 1.45 15.41 -9.86
C ALA A 184 0.44 16.40 -9.27
N ASP A 185 0.62 17.71 -9.48
CA ASP A 185 -0.31 18.75 -9.03
C ASP A 185 -1.69 18.61 -9.68
N LYS A 186 -1.74 18.32 -10.97
CA LYS A 186 -2.99 18.05 -11.68
C LYS A 186 -3.70 16.79 -11.15
N VAL A 187 -2.95 15.74 -10.82
CA VAL A 187 -3.51 14.54 -10.17
C VAL A 187 -4.06 14.90 -8.79
N LEU A 188 -3.34 15.72 -8.01
CA LEU A 188 -3.79 16.18 -6.69
C LEU A 188 -5.12 16.95 -6.78
N ASP A 189 -5.25 17.88 -7.74
CA ASP A 189 -6.48 18.63 -7.96
C ASP A 189 -7.67 17.71 -8.26
N GLU A 190 -7.48 16.74 -9.13
CA GLU A 190 -8.53 15.78 -9.46
C GLU A 190 -8.83 14.81 -8.29
N MET A 191 -7.83 14.40 -7.53
CA MET A 191 -8.00 13.54 -6.35
C MET A 191 -8.77 14.24 -5.23
N SER A 192 -8.83 15.56 -5.20
CA SER A 192 -9.66 16.31 -4.24
C SER A 192 -11.14 15.94 -4.33
N ARG A 193 -11.59 15.47 -5.50
CA ARG A 193 -12.97 15.00 -5.76
C ARG A 193 -13.30 13.65 -5.12
N PHE A 194 -12.30 12.88 -4.72
CA PHE A 194 -12.47 11.65 -3.94
C PHE A 194 -12.81 11.93 -2.47
N THR A 195 -12.87 13.18 -2.07
CA THR A 195 -13.22 13.56 -0.71
C THR A 195 -14.69 13.25 -0.44
N ILE A 196 -14.95 12.44 0.58
CA ILE A 196 -16.30 12.16 1.09
C ILE A 196 -16.71 13.29 2.02
N LYS A 197 -17.66 14.11 1.61
CA LYS A 197 -18.13 15.26 2.39
C LYS A 197 -19.63 15.51 2.19
N ALA A 198 -20.29 16.01 3.22
CA ALA A 198 -21.62 16.58 3.07
C ALA A 198 -21.56 17.85 2.21
N GLY A 199 -22.44 17.98 1.25
CA GLY A 199 -22.47 19.14 0.37
C GLY A 199 -23.66 19.09 -0.58
N HIS A 200 -23.87 20.19 -1.29
CA HIS A 200 -24.87 20.20 -2.35
C HIS A 200 -24.44 19.24 -3.44
N PRO A 201 -25.35 18.39 -3.95
CA PRO A 201 -25.05 17.56 -5.10
C PRO A 201 -24.60 18.47 -6.23
N SER A 202 -23.39 18.28 -6.71
CA SER A 202 -22.92 18.96 -7.90
C SER A 202 -23.79 18.52 -9.08
N HIS A 203 -24.26 19.46 -9.90
CA HIS A 203 -24.97 19.13 -11.12
C HIS A 203 -24.14 18.35 -12.14
N HIS A 204 -22.85 18.14 -11.84
CA HIS A 204 -21.88 17.43 -12.67
C HIS A 204 -21.20 16.28 -11.91
N VAL A 205 -21.97 15.49 -11.16
CA VAL A 205 -21.46 14.30 -10.42
C VAL A 205 -21.23 13.17 -11.42
N HIS A 206 -20.27 13.32 -12.31
CA HIS A 206 -19.94 12.29 -13.30
C HIS A 206 -18.95 11.24 -12.76
N GLU A 207 -18.22 11.58 -11.70
CA GLU A 207 -17.22 10.71 -11.07
C GLU A 207 -17.59 10.35 -9.63
N GLY A 208 -18.87 10.31 -9.32
CA GLY A 208 -19.36 9.82 -8.04
C GLY A 208 -18.86 10.63 -6.85
N LEU A 209 -18.98 11.97 -6.89
CA LEU A 209 -18.67 12.80 -5.73
C LEU A 209 -19.52 12.39 -4.55
N VAL A 210 -18.89 12.04 -3.46
CA VAL A 210 -19.58 11.47 -2.32
C VAL A 210 -20.19 12.56 -1.46
N VAL A 211 -21.45 12.38 -1.10
CA VAL A 211 -22.27 13.37 -0.37
C VAL A 211 -22.22 13.17 1.16
N LYS A 212 -21.61 12.10 1.67
CA LYS A 212 -21.46 11.84 3.10
C LYS A 212 -20.28 12.59 3.72
N HIS A 213 -20.46 13.02 4.96
CA HIS A 213 -19.38 13.67 5.71
C HIS A 213 -18.46 12.63 6.34
N LYS A 214 -17.34 12.35 5.69
CA LYS A 214 -16.30 11.43 6.13
C LYS A 214 -14.91 12.06 5.92
N PRO A 215 -13.94 11.81 6.82
CA PRO A 215 -12.60 12.40 6.72
C PRO A 215 -11.71 11.75 5.68
N TYR A 216 -12.05 10.55 5.21
CA TYR A 216 -11.25 9.75 4.30
C TYR A 216 -11.64 9.93 2.82
N PHE A 217 -10.79 9.45 1.92
CA PHE A 217 -11.06 9.43 0.50
C PHE A 217 -11.88 8.21 0.10
N ALA A 218 -12.78 8.38 -0.88
CA ALA A 218 -13.58 7.30 -1.44
C ALA A 218 -12.68 6.17 -1.99
N PHE A 219 -13.15 4.94 -1.91
CA PHE A 219 -12.43 3.77 -2.38
C PHE A 219 -12.18 3.80 -3.88
N TRP A 220 -13.24 4.10 -4.65
CA TRP A 220 -13.19 4.32 -6.09
C TRP A 220 -14.38 5.16 -6.56
N SER A 221 -14.26 5.77 -7.72
CA SER A 221 -15.36 6.46 -8.39
C SER A 221 -15.30 6.26 -9.91
N TYR A 222 -16.46 6.22 -10.55
CA TYR A 222 -16.58 6.23 -12.00
C TYR A 222 -17.93 6.75 -12.44
N LYS A 223 -17.96 7.88 -13.14
CA LYS A 223 -19.18 8.57 -13.56
C LYS A 223 -20.14 8.80 -12.37
N ILE A 224 -21.30 8.13 -12.37
CA ILE A 224 -22.33 8.25 -11.33
C ILE A 224 -22.17 7.24 -10.20
N TYR A 225 -21.19 6.32 -10.28
CA TYR A 225 -20.95 5.29 -9.30
C TYR A 225 -19.72 5.61 -8.46
N SER A 226 -19.79 5.30 -7.19
CA SER A 226 -18.65 5.36 -6.27
C SER A 226 -18.83 4.35 -5.14
N SER A 227 -17.73 4.00 -4.49
CA SER A 227 -17.77 3.26 -3.23
C SER A 227 -17.26 4.15 -2.09
N GLU A 228 -18.09 4.29 -1.06
CA GLU A 228 -17.78 5.05 0.15
C GLU A 228 -17.12 4.20 1.23
N ARG A 229 -16.83 2.92 0.94
CA ARG A 229 -16.14 2.05 1.89
C ARG A 229 -14.73 2.52 2.10
N PHE A 230 -14.21 2.31 3.29
CA PHE A 230 -12.86 2.73 3.64
C PHE A 230 -11.84 1.72 3.12
N ASP A 231 -10.81 2.20 2.45
CA ASP A 231 -9.63 1.46 2.00
C ASP A 231 -8.42 1.90 2.80
N LEU A 232 -7.88 1.00 3.64
CA LEU A 232 -6.77 1.31 4.51
C LEU A 232 -5.48 1.59 3.73
N LEU A 233 -5.19 0.80 2.67
CA LEU A 233 -3.96 0.97 1.90
C LEU A 233 -3.95 2.30 1.14
N GLY A 234 -4.99 2.59 0.38
CA GLY A 234 -5.07 3.84 -0.39
C GLY A 234 -5.04 5.08 0.50
N ASN A 235 -5.77 5.06 1.62
CA ASN A 235 -5.77 6.17 2.56
C ASN A 235 -4.45 6.31 3.34
N SER A 236 -3.78 5.22 3.71
CA SER A 236 -2.44 5.27 4.31
C SER A 236 -1.40 5.86 3.36
N LEU A 237 -1.43 5.44 2.09
CA LEU A 237 -0.56 6.01 1.06
C LEU A 237 -0.88 7.48 0.77
N ALA A 238 -2.15 7.90 0.85
CA ALA A 238 -2.55 9.31 0.71
C ALA A 238 -1.96 10.17 1.83
N ILE A 239 -1.90 9.67 3.07
CA ILE A 239 -1.22 10.34 4.19
C ILE A 239 0.30 10.37 3.95
N LEU A 240 0.89 9.24 3.59
CA LEU A 240 2.33 9.11 3.36
C LEU A 240 2.84 10.02 2.25
N SER A 241 2.15 10.09 1.13
CA SER A 241 2.54 10.87 -0.03
C SER A 241 2.27 12.38 0.08
N GLY A 242 1.46 12.80 1.07
CA GLY A 242 1.03 14.19 1.23
C GLY A 242 -0.18 14.58 0.37
N LEU A 243 -0.86 13.60 -0.23
CA LEU A 243 -2.14 13.83 -0.89
C LEU A 243 -3.23 14.23 0.12
N ALA A 244 -3.20 13.64 1.33
CA ALA A 244 -3.98 14.12 2.46
C ALA A 244 -3.23 15.25 3.18
N THR A 245 -3.91 16.39 3.38
CA THR A 245 -3.37 17.48 4.21
C THR A 245 -3.15 17.01 5.66
N PRO A 246 -2.27 17.68 6.43
CA PRO A 246 -2.04 17.31 7.84
C PRO A 246 -3.32 17.28 8.69
N SER A 247 -4.24 18.24 8.50
CA SER A 247 -5.52 18.26 9.22
C SER A 247 -6.39 17.05 8.85
N ARG A 248 -6.49 16.75 7.55
CA ARG A 248 -7.25 15.58 7.09
C ARG A 248 -6.65 14.28 7.58
N ALA A 249 -5.31 14.15 7.59
CA ALA A 249 -4.63 12.97 8.11
C ALA A 249 -4.97 12.73 9.60
N GLU A 250 -4.99 13.79 10.40
CA GLU A 250 -5.35 13.72 11.82
C GLU A 250 -6.82 13.30 12.03
N GLU A 251 -7.74 13.91 11.30
CA GLU A 251 -9.17 13.56 11.35
C GLU A 251 -9.40 12.10 10.89
N MET A 252 -8.72 11.68 9.83
CA MET A 252 -8.81 10.32 9.30
C MET A 252 -8.30 9.29 10.30
N ILE A 253 -7.14 9.52 10.91
CA ILE A 253 -6.55 8.63 11.90
C ILE A 253 -7.47 8.50 13.12
N SER A 254 -8.00 9.61 13.63
CA SER A 254 -8.93 9.60 14.75
C SER A 254 -10.19 8.78 14.43
N TRP A 255 -10.75 8.98 13.25
CA TRP A 255 -11.90 8.21 12.78
C TRP A 255 -11.59 6.70 12.64
N ILE A 256 -10.41 6.32 12.10
CA ILE A 256 -9.99 4.92 11.97
C ILE A 256 -9.94 4.25 13.35
N GLU A 257 -9.34 4.90 14.34
CA GLU A 257 -9.19 4.34 15.68
C GLU A 257 -10.55 4.21 16.42
N GLU A 258 -11.44 5.18 16.23
CA GLU A 258 -12.81 5.13 16.75
C GLU A 258 -13.58 3.93 16.14
N GLU A 259 -13.62 3.81 14.81
CA GLU A 259 -14.31 2.71 14.12
C GLU A 259 -13.71 1.33 14.49
N CYS A 260 -12.39 1.21 14.57
CA CYS A 260 -11.74 -0.03 15.02
C CYS A 260 -12.11 -0.38 16.47
N THR A 261 -12.28 0.62 17.33
CA THR A 261 -12.74 0.40 18.70
C THR A 261 -14.18 -0.10 18.72
N GLU A 262 -15.06 0.50 17.95
CA GLU A 262 -16.44 0.07 17.78
C GLU A 262 -16.53 -1.37 17.20
N MET A 263 -15.70 -1.69 16.20
CA MET A 263 -15.62 -3.03 15.61
C MET A 263 -15.19 -4.07 16.65
N ARG A 264 -14.21 -3.74 17.52
CA ARG A 264 -13.82 -4.64 18.64
C ARG A 264 -14.96 -4.84 19.62
N ASN A 265 -15.67 -3.77 19.97
CA ASN A 265 -16.82 -3.84 20.87
C ASN A 265 -17.96 -4.72 20.32
N ARG A 266 -18.12 -4.76 18.98
CA ARG A 266 -19.09 -5.62 18.30
C ARG A 266 -18.60 -7.05 18.03
N GLY A 267 -17.32 -7.36 18.34
CA GLY A 267 -16.71 -8.66 18.05
C GLY A 267 -16.37 -8.89 16.58
N GLU A 268 -16.32 -7.84 15.77
CA GLU A 268 -15.95 -7.88 14.34
C GLU A 268 -14.44 -7.83 14.12
N LEU A 269 -13.69 -7.40 15.15
CA LEU A 269 -12.24 -7.24 15.11
C LEU A 269 -11.61 -7.75 16.41
N ALA A 270 -10.70 -8.71 16.32
CA ALA A 270 -10.07 -9.32 17.50
C ALA A 270 -8.77 -8.62 17.94
N VAL A 271 -8.04 -8.02 16.99
CA VAL A 271 -6.70 -7.45 17.23
C VAL A 271 -6.71 -5.93 17.22
N ASN A 272 -5.68 -5.29 17.78
CA ASN A 272 -5.54 -3.83 17.79
C ASN A 272 -4.89 -3.30 16.51
N LEU A 273 -5.35 -3.81 15.35
CA LEU A 273 -4.94 -3.35 14.02
C LEU A 273 -6.19 -3.14 13.16
N PRO A 274 -6.23 -2.12 12.29
CA PRO A 274 -7.35 -1.93 11.40
C PRO A 274 -7.38 -3.02 10.30
N PRO A 275 -8.58 -3.48 9.90
CA PRO A 275 -8.73 -4.32 8.73
C PRO A 275 -8.43 -3.53 7.45
N ASN A 276 -8.10 -4.23 6.36
CA ASN A 276 -7.76 -3.57 5.09
C ASN A 276 -8.91 -2.77 4.50
N PHE A 277 -10.15 -3.11 4.87
CA PHE A 277 -11.37 -2.61 4.25
C PHE A 277 -12.55 -2.70 5.22
N PHE A 278 -13.36 -1.64 5.32
CA PHE A 278 -14.58 -1.64 6.13
C PHE A 278 -15.52 -0.47 5.73
N PRO A 279 -16.83 -0.51 6.09
CA PRO A 279 -17.52 -1.68 6.64
C PRO A 279 -17.43 -2.88 5.69
N PHE A 280 -17.44 -4.10 6.21
CA PHE A 280 -17.38 -5.32 5.38
C PHE A 280 -18.57 -5.43 4.46
N ILE A 281 -18.36 -5.90 3.22
CA ILE A 281 -19.44 -6.17 2.28
C ILE A 281 -20.20 -7.39 2.76
N GLN A 282 -21.49 -7.23 3.04
CA GLN A 282 -22.37 -8.29 3.51
C GLN A 282 -23.08 -8.99 2.34
N PRO A 283 -23.50 -10.26 2.47
CA PRO A 283 -24.19 -10.99 1.39
C PRO A 283 -25.45 -10.31 0.84
N LYS A 284 -26.07 -9.40 1.61
CA LYS A 284 -27.25 -8.63 1.21
C LYS A 284 -26.94 -7.25 0.62
N ASP A 285 -25.68 -6.84 0.59
CA ASP A 285 -25.28 -5.53 0.10
C ASP A 285 -25.28 -5.51 -1.43
N PRO A 286 -25.56 -4.36 -2.06
CA PRO A 286 -25.62 -4.25 -3.54
C PRO A 286 -24.29 -4.57 -4.23
N ASP A 287 -23.16 -4.41 -3.53
CA ASP A 287 -21.80 -4.68 -4.03
C ASP A 287 -21.30 -6.10 -3.69
N TRP A 288 -22.17 -6.96 -3.13
CA TRP A 288 -21.86 -8.37 -2.92
C TRP A 288 -21.84 -9.14 -4.24
N LEU A 289 -20.78 -9.89 -4.48
CA LEU A 289 -20.69 -10.84 -5.59
C LEU A 289 -20.75 -12.28 -5.06
N PRO A 290 -21.50 -13.19 -5.70
CA PRO A 290 -21.62 -14.59 -5.25
C PRO A 290 -20.27 -15.29 -5.02
N ARG A 291 -19.24 -14.98 -5.83
CA ARG A 291 -17.89 -15.55 -5.67
C ARG A 291 -17.18 -15.14 -4.39
N TYR A 292 -17.63 -14.07 -3.71
CA TYR A 292 -17.03 -13.65 -2.42
C TYR A 292 -17.17 -14.71 -1.33
N THR A 293 -18.14 -15.62 -1.46
CA THR A 293 -18.27 -16.77 -0.53
C THR A 293 -17.05 -17.69 -0.51
N ILE A 294 -16.18 -17.62 -1.52
CA ILE A 294 -15.00 -18.48 -1.62
C ILE A 294 -13.86 -17.93 -0.74
N TYR A 295 -13.54 -16.64 -0.87
CA TYR A 295 -12.40 -16.03 -0.17
C TYR A 295 -12.74 -14.74 0.60
N ASN A 296 -13.77 -14.00 0.19
CA ASN A 296 -14.10 -12.67 0.68
C ASN A 296 -15.34 -12.64 1.58
N ASN A 297 -15.49 -13.59 2.52
CA ASN A 297 -16.51 -13.46 3.54
C ASN A 297 -16.23 -12.19 4.39
N PRO A 298 -17.25 -11.60 5.03
CA PRO A 298 -17.04 -10.43 5.88
C PRO A 298 -15.94 -10.66 6.92
N GLY A 299 -14.89 -9.83 6.89
CA GLY A 299 -13.71 -9.95 7.74
C GLY A 299 -12.60 -10.87 7.22
N ASP A 300 -12.79 -11.46 6.03
CA ASP A 300 -11.78 -12.31 5.39
C ASP A 300 -11.14 -11.61 4.18
N TYR A 301 -9.91 -11.97 3.85
CA TYR A 301 -9.14 -11.63 2.65
C TYR A 301 -9.28 -10.15 2.26
N HIS A 302 -9.71 -9.83 1.01
CA HIS A 302 -9.89 -8.45 0.58
C HIS A 302 -11.10 -7.75 1.23
N ASN A 303 -12.08 -8.49 1.74
CA ASN A 303 -13.28 -7.97 2.40
C ASN A 303 -13.09 -7.80 3.91
N GLY A 304 -11.96 -7.25 4.32
CA GLY A 304 -11.71 -6.87 5.70
C GLY A 304 -10.68 -7.72 6.45
N GLY A 305 -9.96 -8.63 5.79
CA GLY A 305 -8.81 -9.31 6.40
C GLY A 305 -7.75 -8.30 6.88
N ILE A 306 -6.95 -8.71 7.84
CA ILE A 306 -5.83 -7.91 8.35
C ILE A 306 -4.57 -8.34 7.60
N TRP A 307 -4.00 -7.43 6.82
CA TRP A 307 -2.85 -7.68 6.01
C TRP A 307 -1.60 -7.03 6.63
N PRO A 308 -0.60 -7.80 7.04
CA PRO A 308 0.58 -7.24 7.72
C PRO A 308 1.29 -6.14 6.92
N PHE A 309 1.37 -6.27 5.58
CA PHE A 309 1.98 -5.23 4.75
C PHE A 309 1.17 -3.93 4.75
N ILE A 310 -0.17 -4.00 4.75
CA ILE A 310 -1.05 -2.82 4.80
C ILE A 310 -0.99 -2.17 6.19
N CYS A 311 -1.01 -2.98 7.25
CA CYS A 311 -0.83 -2.47 8.61
C CYS A 311 0.53 -1.78 8.78
N SER A 312 1.57 -2.27 8.09
CA SER A 312 2.90 -1.61 8.06
C SER A 312 2.83 -0.24 7.39
N PHE A 313 2.09 -0.09 6.28
CA PHE A 313 1.84 1.24 5.68
C PHE A 313 1.05 2.15 6.62
N TYR A 314 0.08 1.62 7.36
CA TYR A 314 -0.66 2.40 8.36
C TYR A 314 0.26 2.89 9.49
N VAL A 315 1.12 2.02 10.03
CA VAL A 315 2.14 2.42 11.02
C VAL A 315 3.03 3.56 10.49
N ALA A 316 3.51 3.45 9.26
CA ALA A 316 4.29 4.51 8.62
C ALA A 316 3.46 5.80 8.42
N ALA A 317 2.18 5.69 8.06
CA ALA A 317 1.27 6.83 7.94
C ALA A 317 1.05 7.55 9.28
N LEU A 318 0.98 6.81 10.39
CA LEU A 318 0.93 7.37 11.75
C LEU A 318 2.21 8.17 12.08
N VAL A 319 3.39 7.66 11.66
CA VAL A 319 4.66 8.40 11.80
C VAL A 319 4.63 9.68 10.96
N ALA A 320 4.14 9.61 9.71
CA ALA A 320 4.00 10.78 8.84
C ALA A 320 3.11 11.87 9.44
N ALA A 321 2.02 11.46 10.11
CA ALA A 321 1.11 12.33 10.85
C ALA A 321 1.63 12.72 12.25
N LYS A 322 2.86 12.34 12.63
CA LYS A 322 3.48 12.60 13.94
C LYS A 322 2.76 11.97 15.14
N ARG A 323 1.94 10.95 14.91
CA ARG A 323 1.25 10.15 15.93
C ARG A 323 2.18 9.05 16.47
N TYR A 324 3.36 9.41 16.97
CA TYR A 324 4.45 8.48 17.29
C TYR A 324 4.10 7.42 18.34
N THR A 325 3.37 7.81 19.39
CA THR A 325 2.92 6.86 20.42
C THR A 325 2.00 5.80 19.82
N LEU A 326 1.00 6.22 19.05
CA LEU A 326 0.08 5.31 18.39
C LEU A 326 0.79 4.44 17.34
N ALA A 327 1.76 5.01 16.59
CA ALA A 327 2.59 4.25 15.67
C ALA A 327 3.35 3.11 16.34
N HIS A 328 3.94 3.39 17.51
CA HIS A 328 4.63 2.37 18.32
C HIS A 328 3.64 1.30 18.84
N GLU A 329 2.48 1.70 19.36
CA GLU A 329 1.44 0.78 19.83
C GLU A 329 0.98 -0.17 18.71
N LYS A 330 0.75 0.38 17.50
CA LYS A 330 0.37 -0.43 16.33
C LYS A 330 1.50 -1.33 15.83
N LEU A 331 2.75 -0.88 15.92
CA LEU A 331 3.90 -1.72 15.60
C LEU A 331 4.02 -2.90 16.56
N VAL A 332 3.82 -2.69 17.87
CA VAL A 332 3.78 -3.77 18.87
C VAL A 332 2.64 -4.75 18.56
N ALA A 333 1.44 -4.25 18.28
CA ALA A 333 0.30 -5.09 17.91
C ALA A 333 0.58 -5.92 16.64
N LEU A 334 1.19 -5.31 15.63
CA LEU A 334 1.60 -5.99 14.40
C LEU A 334 2.66 -7.06 14.70
N THR A 335 3.65 -6.75 15.54
CA THR A 335 4.69 -7.70 15.95
C THR A 335 4.08 -8.95 16.57
N LEU A 336 3.10 -8.81 17.45
CA LEU A 336 2.40 -9.95 18.04
C LEU A 336 1.66 -10.79 16.99
N CYS A 337 1.06 -10.17 15.99
CA CYS A 337 0.34 -10.88 14.93
C CYS A 337 1.27 -11.69 14.03
N ILE A 338 2.45 -11.19 13.71
CA ILE A 338 3.41 -11.87 12.81
C ILE A 338 4.24 -12.96 13.50
N THR A 339 4.20 -13.07 14.82
CA THR A 339 4.83 -14.21 15.54
C THR A 339 4.09 -15.52 15.33
N ILE A 340 2.81 -15.47 14.92
CA ILE A 340 1.99 -16.65 14.69
C ILE A 340 2.17 -17.10 13.23
N SER A 341 2.32 -18.40 13.01
CA SER A 341 2.46 -19.01 11.69
C SER A 341 1.22 -19.83 11.35
N ASP A 342 0.75 -19.75 10.10
CA ASP A 342 -0.36 -20.59 9.62
C ASP A 342 0.03 -22.07 9.65
N SER A 343 1.22 -22.39 9.19
CA SER A 343 1.76 -23.76 9.19
C SER A 343 2.13 -24.28 10.57
N GLY A 344 2.33 -23.42 11.57
CA GLY A 344 2.86 -23.77 12.89
C GLY A 344 4.32 -24.22 12.91
N ASN A 345 5.03 -24.12 11.79
CA ASN A 345 6.38 -24.65 11.64
C ASN A 345 7.51 -23.64 11.79
N VAL A 346 7.19 -22.35 11.85
CA VAL A 346 8.14 -21.24 11.96
C VAL A 346 7.79 -20.31 13.13
N ALA A 347 8.81 -19.73 13.75
CA ALA A 347 8.63 -18.87 14.92
C ALA A 347 8.01 -17.49 14.59
N PHE A 348 8.19 -17.01 13.36
CA PHE A 348 7.62 -15.78 12.83
C PHE A 348 6.98 -16.10 11.47
N GLY A 349 5.64 -16.03 11.40
CA GLY A 349 4.89 -16.39 10.21
C GLY A 349 5.02 -15.36 9.10
N PHE A 350 4.95 -14.08 9.42
CA PHE A 350 4.84 -13.02 8.40
C PHE A 350 3.83 -13.39 7.32
N ASN A 351 2.64 -13.79 7.81
CA ASN A 351 1.58 -14.35 6.99
C ASN A 351 1.10 -13.37 5.92
N GLU A 352 0.39 -13.90 4.95
CA GLU A 352 -0.27 -13.12 3.92
C GLU A 352 -1.33 -12.22 4.53
N TRP A 353 -2.27 -12.80 5.29
CA TRP A 353 -3.33 -12.07 5.99
C TRP A 353 -3.80 -12.81 7.25
N LEU A 354 -4.63 -12.16 8.06
CA LEU A 354 -5.26 -12.73 9.25
C LEU A 354 -6.76 -12.45 9.22
N LYS A 355 -7.55 -13.36 9.76
CA LYS A 355 -9.00 -13.16 9.92
C LYS A 355 -9.28 -12.05 10.92
N ALA A 356 -10.16 -11.11 10.57
CA ALA A 356 -10.46 -9.96 11.43
C ALA A 356 -11.06 -10.38 12.77
N GLN A 357 -12.00 -11.34 12.79
CA GLN A 357 -12.79 -11.71 13.98
C GLN A 357 -12.00 -12.48 15.04
N ASN A 358 -10.90 -13.14 14.68
CA ASN A 358 -10.17 -13.99 15.62
C ASN A 358 -8.64 -13.88 15.55
N GLY A 359 -8.11 -13.11 14.56
CA GLY A 359 -6.67 -12.92 14.38
C GLY A 359 -5.92 -14.16 13.90
N LEU A 360 -6.62 -15.20 13.43
CA LEU A 360 -5.96 -16.41 12.91
C LEU A 360 -5.21 -16.09 11.60
N PRO A 361 -3.94 -16.53 11.49
CA PRO A 361 -3.15 -16.38 10.28
C PRO A 361 -3.73 -17.22 9.15
N MET A 362 -3.62 -16.71 7.95
CA MET A 362 -4.14 -17.31 6.73
C MET A 362 -3.19 -17.02 5.55
N GLY A 363 -3.35 -17.79 4.49
CA GLY A 363 -2.54 -17.69 3.28
C GLY A 363 -1.17 -18.33 3.45
N GLN A 364 -0.12 -17.71 2.93
CA GLN A 364 1.23 -18.27 2.96
C GLN A 364 2.10 -17.62 4.05
N ASP A 365 2.88 -18.44 4.74
CA ASP A 365 3.94 -17.97 5.64
C ASP A 365 5.11 -17.36 4.85
N TRP A 366 5.85 -16.49 5.50
CA TRP A 366 7.08 -15.86 4.98
C TRP A 366 6.86 -15.05 3.71
N GLN A 367 5.79 -14.26 3.71
CA GLN A 367 5.51 -13.29 2.64
C GLN A 367 6.59 -12.22 2.57
N THR A 368 7.16 -12.04 1.37
CA THR A 368 8.25 -11.08 1.12
C THR A 368 7.80 -9.65 1.43
N TRP A 369 6.61 -9.24 0.97
CA TRP A 369 6.11 -7.89 1.26
C TRP A 369 5.77 -7.68 2.75
N SER A 370 5.24 -8.70 3.44
CA SER A 370 4.95 -8.59 4.87
C SER A 370 6.22 -8.36 5.69
N ALA A 371 7.30 -9.11 5.39
CA ALA A 371 8.59 -8.95 6.03
C ALA A 371 9.25 -7.60 5.69
N ALA A 372 9.25 -7.22 4.41
CA ALA A 372 9.87 -5.98 3.96
C ALA A 372 9.17 -4.74 4.52
N LEU A 373 7.83 -4.70 4.45
CA LEU A 373 7.07 -3.55 4.94
C LEU A 373 7.11 -3.44 6.47
N TYR A 374 7.20 -4.57 7.19
CA TYR A 374 7.46 -4.54 8.62
C TYR A 374 8.79 -3.87 8.95
N LEU A 375 9.88 -4.22 8.24
CA LEU A 375 11.18 -3.55 8.39
C LEU A 375 11.07 -2.05 8.12
N TYR A 376 10.34 -1.68 7.08
CA TYR A 376 10.11 -0.27 6.75
C TYR A 376 9.35 0.46 7.87
N ALA A 377 8.24 -0.11 8.36
CA ALA A 377 7.44 0.46 9.43
C ALA A 377 8.25 0.61 10.73
N ALA A 378 8.98 -0.44 11.12
CA ALA A 378 9.86 -0.41 12.28
C ALA A 378 10.93 0.69 12.15
N LYS A 379 11.52 0.84 10.96
CA LYS A 379 12.50 1.91 10.69
C LYS A 379 11.86 3.30 10.74
N CYS A 380 10.64 3.46 10.24
CA CYS A 380 9.91 4.73 10.35
C CYS A 380 9.67 5.13 11.82
N VAL A 381 9.25 4.18 12.67
CA VAL A 381 9.04 4.41 14.10
C VAL A 381 10.34 4.78 14.80
N GLU A 382 11.43 4.05 14.52
CA GLU A 382 12.77 4.29 15.06
C GLU A 382 13.28 5.70 14.71
N LEU A 383 13.17 6.10 13.45
CA LEU A 383 13.66 7.39 12.95
C LEU A 383 12.70 8.56 13.20
N LYS A 384 11.43 8.29 13.53
CA LYS A 384 10.33 9.29 13.53
C LYS A 384 10.25 10.05 12.20
N SER A 385 10.52 9.37 11.11
CA SER A 385 10.49 9.87 9.72
C SER A 385 10.08 8.76 8.78
N THR A 386 9.68 9.11 7.56
CA THR A 386 9.22 8.14 6.56
C THR A 386 10.09 8.26 5.31
N PRO A 387 11.24 7.55 5.26
CA PRO A 387 12.16 7.62 4.12
C PRO A 387 11.42 7.50 2.77
N PHE A 388 11.87 8.27 1.78
CA PHE A 388 11.29 8.44 0.44
C PHE A 388 9.99 9.28 0.42
N PHE A 389 9.07 9.09 1.37
CA PHE A 389 7.82 9.85 1.44
C PHE A 389 7.97 11.24 2.07
N ASP A 390 8.93 11.47 2.96
CA ASP A 390 9.16 12.80 3.55
C ASP A 390 9.46 13.87 2.51
N GLU A 391 10.20 13.52 1.47
CA GLU A 391 10.52 14.44 0.38
C GLU A 391 9.29 14.77 -0.48
N MET A 392 8.43 13.78 -0.74
CA MET A 392 7.19 13.98 -1.50
C MET A 392 6.29 15.00 -0.78
N ARG A 393 6.17 14.88 0.55
CA ARG A 393 5.36 15.80 1.37
C ARG A 393 5.95 17.20 1.45
N ARG A 394 7.28 17.32 1.53
CA ARG A 394 7.95 18.65 1.55
C ARG A 394 7.68 19.43 0.28
N VAL A 395 7.79 18.80 -0.86
CA VAL A 395 7.51 19.44 -2.16
C VAL A 395 6.04 19.89 -2.25
N ALA A 396 5.09 19.05 -1.79
CA ALA A 396 3.68 19.38 -1.77
C ALA A 396 3.38 20.59 -0.86
N SER A 397 3.99 20.66 0.34
CA SER A 397 3.78 21.78 1.28
C SER A 397 4.38 23.10 0.80
N GLU A 398 5.50 23.08 0.11
CA GLU A 398 6.12 24.27 -0.46
C GLU A 398 5.26 24.89 -1.57
N GLN A 399 4.57 24.07 -2.35
CA GLN A 399 3.65 24.53 -3.41
C GLN A 399 2.34 25.10 -2.88
N GLU A 400 1.78 24.55 -1.78
CA GLU A 400 0.62 25.14 -1.11
C GLU A 400 0.90 26.57 -0.60
N ILE A 401 2.10 26.84 -0.10
CA ILE A 401 2.51 28.16 0.37
C ILE A 401 2.57 29.15 -0.81
N VAL A 402 3.04 28.72 -1.97
CA VAL A 402 3.11 29.55 -3.18
C VAL A 402 1.69 29.83 -3.70
N HIS A 403 0.78 28.86 -3.73
CA HIS A 403 -0.60 29.07 -4.16
C HIS A 403 -1.42 29.98 -3.22
N GLN A 404 -1.21 29.89 -1.90
CA GLN A 404 -1.86 30.80 -0.95
C GLN A 404 -1.37 32.25 -0.99
N GLN A 405 -0.21 32.52 -1.58
CA GLN A 405 0.31 33.87 -1.76
C GLN A 405 -0.21 34.59 -3.03
N TYR A 406 -0.89 33.87 -3.94
CA TYR A 406 -1.39 34.41 -5.21
C TYR A 406 -2.93 34.45 -5.29
N TYR A 407 -3.65 34.14 -4.21
CA TYR A 407 -5.10 34.32 -4.03
C TYR A 407 -5.38 35.01 -2.69
#